data_10db4dde1a68b3ba3df84b4a905bc6dc
#
_entry.id   10db4dde1a68b3ba3df84b4a905bc6dc
#
_cell.length_a   1.000
_cell.length_b   1.000
_cell.length_c   1.000
_cell.angle_alpha   90.00
_cell.angle_beta   90.00
_cell.angle_gamma   90.00
#
_symmetry.space_group_name_H-M   'P 1'
#
loop_
_entity.id
_entity.type
_entity.pdbx_description
1 polymer ?
#
loop_
_entity_poly.entity_id
_entity_poly.type
_entity_poly.pdbx_seq_one_letter_code
_entity_poly.pdbx_strand_id
1 'polypeptide(L)'
;MSKIHRSALLFGITSLLIILAALTAFGQKSEVPGTKWLLTHIDGKAISGSKAFIEINDHKTRFTGHTGCNRMFGGMELVAAKLTVGPVGSTKMACLDADGDIEGKFLAELGRVDGLLQAADSLELLEGQRVALKFTAAAKQESGVKLEDKKWFLESIKGNAVEVKGDAPFINFDLAKQSAGGNTGCNLFGGSYSAEGNKLTIKDTFSTMRACIEDNRMTVEREFLDALQSVDTFVIKDGKLFLKNGDSVVLIFMGKAK
;
A
#
# COMPACT_ATOMS: atom_id res chain seq x y z
N MET A 1 -33.64 -79.53 -26.62
CA MET A 1 -33.99 -79.01 -25.30
C MET A 1 -32.90 -78.00 -24.89
N SER A 2 -33.14 -76.75 -25.21
CA SER A 2 -32.16 -75.68 -25.06
C SER A 2 -32.74 -74.62 -24.11
N LYS A 3 -32.09 -74.39 -22.99
CA LYS A 3 -32.44 -73.38 -22.00
C LYS A 3 -31.70 -72.06 -22.36
N ILE A 4 -32.46 -71.03 -22.68
CA ILE A 4 -31.99 -69.70 -22.93
C ILE A 4 -31.80 -68.96 -21.61
N HIS A 5 -30.56 -68.55 -21.29
CA HIS A 5 -30.28 -67.67 -20.16
C HIS A 5 -30.29 -66.24 -20.62
N ARG A 6 -31.23 -65.48 -20.11
CA ARG A 6 -31.28 -64.01 -20.28
C ARG A 6 -30.40 -63.38 -19.21
N SER A 7 -29.27 -62.79 -19.60
CA SER A 7 -28.47 -61.91 -18.73
C SER A 7 -29.01 -60.49 -18.83
N ALA A 8 -29.45 -59.96 -17.69
CA ALA A 8 -29.85 -58.58 -17.57
C ALA A 8 -28.61 -57.68 -17.42
N LEU A 9 -28.42 -56.74 -18.35
CA LEU A 9 -27.43 -55.70 -18.23
C LEU A 9 -28.00 -54.59 -17.30
N LEU A 10 -27.41 -54.45 -16.15
CA LEU A 10 -27.61 -53.29 -15.26
C LEU A 10 -26.74 -52.12 -15.75
N PHE A 11 -27.36 -51.11 -16.35
CA PHE A 11 -26.72 -49.84 -16.63
C PHE A 11 -26.66 -49.05 -15.32
N GLY A 12 -25.49 -48.97 -14.75
CA GLY A 12 -25.19 -48.05 -13.63
C GLY A 12 -25.05 -46.63 -14.14
N ILE A 13 -26.02 -45.78 -13.83
CA ILE A 13 -25.97 -44.36 -14.08
C ILE A 13 -25.12 -43.74 -12.92
N THR A 14 -23.84 -43.49 -13.18
CA THR A 14 -23.00 -42.67 -12.30
C THR A 14 -23.32 -41.19 -12.50
N SER A 15 -24.16 -40.66 -11.64
CA SER A 15 -24.38 -39.22 -11.53
C SER A 15 -23.09 -38.50 -11.15
N LEU A 16 -22.45 -37.85 -12.13
CA LEU A 16 -21.33 -36.96 -11.94
C LEU A 16 -21.88 -35.64 -11.37
N LEU A 17 -21.86 -35.49 -10.05
CA LEU A 17 -22.13 -34.23 -9.37
C LEU A 17 -20.95 -33.27 -9.64
N ILE A 18 -21.12 -32.40 -10.64
CA ILE A 18 -20.25 -31.28 -10.87
C ILE A 18 -20.57 -30.24 -9.77
N ILE A 19 -19.77 -30.20 -8.72
CA ILE A 19 -19.79 -29.13 -7.73
C ILE A 19 -19.20 -27.91 -8.40
N LEU A 20 -20.06 -27.03 -8.88
CA LEU A 20 -19.72 -25.70 -9.37
C LEU A 20 -19.36 -24.85 -8.14
N ALA A 21 -18.08 -24.88 -7.73
CA ALA A 21 -17.56 -23.95 -6.72
C ALA A 21 -17.66 -22.54 -7.32
N ALA A 22 -18.71 -21.82 -6.96
CA ALA A 22 -18.80 -20.40 -7.21
C ALA A 22 -17.70 -19.73 -6.39
N LEU A 23 -16.56 -19.43 -7.04
CA LEU A 23 -15.61 -18.47 -6.53
C LEU A 23 -16.31 -17.10 -6.48
N THR A 24 -16.89 -16.78 -5.34
CA THR A 24 -17.24 -15.39 -5.02
C THR A 24 -15.91 -14.67 -4.80
N ALA A 25 -15.30 -14.20 -5.89
CA ALA A 25 -14.30 -13.17 -5.81
C ALA A 25 -14.99 -11.96 -5.16
N PHE A 26 -14.74 -11.75 -3.86
CA PHE A 26 -14.98 -10.46 -3.23
C PHE A 26 -14.03 -9.47 -3.90
N GLY A 27 -14.45 -8.97 -5.05
CA GLY A 27 -13.82 -7.84 -5.69
C GLY A 27 -13.96 -6.65 -4.78
N GLN A 28 -12.93 -6.33 -4.04
CA GLN A 28 -12.81 -4.99 -3.45
C GLN A 28 -12.91 -4.02 -4.61
N LYS A 29 -14.03 -3.30 -4.67
CA LYS A 29 -14.28 -2.25 -5.63
C LYS A 29 -13.27 -1.14 -5.32
N SER A 30 -12.09 -1.19 -5.93
CA SER A 30 -11.16 -0.10 -5.85
C SER A 30 -11.76 1.09 -6.61
N GLU A 31 -11.97 2.19 -5.91
CA GLU A 31 -12.57 3.37 -6.50
C GLU A 31 -11.46 4.22 -7.14
N VAL A 32 -11.52 4.42 -8.47
CA VAL A 32 -10.65 5.35 -9.19
C VAL A 32 -10.70 6.75 -8.59
N PRO A 33 -11.91 7.27 -8.23
CA PRO A 33 -12.04 8.58 -7.62
C PRO A 33 -11.48 8.63 -6.19
N GLY A 34 -10.83 9.74 -5.85
CA GLY A 34 -10.30 10.02 -4.52
C GLY A 34 -9.07 9.20 -4.13
N THR A 35 -8.57 8.34 -5.02
CA THR A 35 -7.32 7.62 -4.82
C THR A 35 -6.17 8.40 -5.44
N LYS A 36 -5.10 8.58 -4.67
CA LYS A 36 -3.82 9.09 -5.19
C LYS A 36 -3.06 7.96 -5.85
N TRP A 37 -2.83 8.07 -7.15
CA TRP A 37 -2.17 7.08 -7.97
C TRP A 37 -0.72 7.49 -8.23
N LEU A 38 0.23 6.81 -7.62
CA LEU A 38 1.67 7.08 -7.77
C LEU A 38 2.18 6.49 -9.07
N LEU A 39 2.86 7.28 -9.89
CA LEU A 39 3.44 6.84 -11.16
C LEU A 39 4.61 5.89 -10.91
N THR A 40 4.59 4.71 -11.52
CA THR A 40 5.61 3.67 -11.38
C THR A 40 6.31 3.31 -12.67
N HIS A 41 5.63 3.46 -13.82
CA HIS A 41 6.21 3.15 -15.13
C HIS A 41 5.74 4.17 -16.17
N ILE A 42 6.64 4.48 -17.08
CA ILE A 42 6.38 5.24 -18.32
C ILE A 42 6.86 4.39 -19.49
N ASP A 43 5.99 4.11 -20.46
CA ASP A 43 6.29 3.29 -21.65
C ASP A 43 6.97 1.96 -21.30
N GLY A 44 6.42 1.26 -20.31
CA GLY A 44 6.92 -0.04 -19.82
C GLY A 44 8.21 0.04 -18.99
N LYS A 45 8.87 1.22 -18.89
CA LYS A 45 10.09 1.40 -18.11
C LYS A 45 9.76 1.83 -16.68
N ALA A 46 10.27 1.09 -15.70
CA ALA A 46 10.11 1.43 -14.30
C ALA A 46 10.82 2.76 -13.98
N ILE A 47 10.19 3.59 -13.16
CA ILE A 47 10.76 4.80 -12.59
C ILE A 47 10.83 4.63 -11.06
N SER A 48 11.92 5.08 -10.46
CA SER A 48 12.13 5.03 -9.01
C SER A 48 12.34 6.42 -8.46
N GLY A 49 11.90 6.64 -7.20
CA GLY A 49 12.11 7.90 -6.48
C GLY A 49 11.30 9.09 -6.98
N SER A 50 10.41 8.93 -7.98
CA SER A 50 9.58 10.01 -8.47
C SER A 50 8.44 10.35 -7.52
N LYS A 51 8.15 11.64 -7.37
CA LYS A 51 6.99 12.17 -6.65
C LYS A 51 5.76 12.35 -7.56
N ALA A 52 5.81 11.83 -8.80
CA ALA A 52 4.75 11.96 -9.79
C ALA A 52 3.50 11.17 -9.37
N PHE A 53 2.33 11.78 -9.50
CA PHE A 53 1.06 11.15 -9.19
C PHE A 53 -0.10 11.79 -9.95
N ILE A 54 -1.23 11.10 -9.99
CA ILE A 54 -2.52 11.61 -10.48
C ILE A 54 -3.63 11.28 -9.47
N GLU A 55 -4.57 12.19 -9.30
CA GLU A 55 -5.81 12.03 -8.54
C GLU A 55 -6.98 12.37 -9.45
N ILE A 56 -7.97 11.49 -9.53
CA ILE A 56 -9.17 11.65 -10.37
C ILE A 56 -10.33 12.02 -9.45
N ASN A 57 -11.09 13.05 -9.81
CA ASN A 57 -12.24 13.47 -9.01
C ASN A 57 -13.40 12.46 -9.08
N ASP A 58 -14.34 12.55 -8.13
CA ASP A 58 -15.46 11.61 -7.98
C ASP A 58 -16.35 11.52 -9.23
N HIS A 59 -16.47 12.60 -9.99
CA HIS A 59 -17.27 12.66 -11.22
C HIS A 59 -16.53 12.15 -12.45
N LYS A 60 -15.22 11.79 -12.34
CA LYS A 60 -14.37 11.36 -13.47
C LYS A 60 -14.30 12.36 -14.62
N THR A 61 -14.39 13.64 -14.29
CA THR A 61 -14.37 14.74 -15.26
C THR A 61 -13.10 15.58 -15.21
N ARG A 62 -12.31 15.40 -14.14
CA ARG A 62 -11.09 16.17 -13.89
C ARG A 62 -10.06 15.31 -13.18
N PHE A 63 -8.80 15.62 -13.44
CA PHE A 63 -7.69 15.15 -12.65
C PHE A 63 -6.81 16.29 -12.17
N THR A 64 -6.14 16.06 -11.06
CA THR A 64 -5.04 16.88 -10.53
C THR A 64 -3.86 15.96 -10.26
N GLY A 65 -2.66 16.52 -10.12
CA GLY A 65 -1.51 15.70 -9.82
C GLY A 65 -0.21 16.48 -9.74
N HIS A 66 0.87 15.74 -9.81
CA HIS A 66 2.23 16.24 -9.80
C HIS A 66 3.06 15.44 -10.80
N THR A 67 3.85 16.11 -11.61
CA THR A 67 4.65 15.49 -12.68
C THR A 67 5.98 14.88 -12.18
N GLY A 68 6.29 15.05 -10.90
CA GLY A 68 7.60 14.90 -10.30
C GLY A 68 8.19 16.27 -9.95
N CYS A 69 8.12 17.20 -10.88
CA CYS A 69 8.59 18.58 -10.78
C CYS A 69 7.45 19.59 -10.54
N ASN A 70 6.42 19.58 -11.36
CA ASN A 70 5.36 20.57 -11.38
C ASN A 70 3.99 20.00 -10.97
N ARG A 71 3.12 20.85 -10.42
CA ARG A 71 1.70 20.53 -10.27
C ARG A 71 1.05 20.50 -11.64
N MET A 72 0.12 19.56 -11.85
CA MET A 72 -0.65 19.46 -13.09
C MET A 72 -2.14 19.30 -12.81
N PHE A 73 -2.96 19.69 -13.80
CA PHE A 73 -4.40 19.53 -13.79
C PHE A 73 -4.93 19.46 -15.22
N GLY A 74 -6.08 18.82 -15.40
CA GLY A 74 -6.74 18.73 -16.69
C GLY A 74 -8.17 18.27 -16.59
N GLY A 75 -8.91 18.46 -17.68
CA GLY A 75 -10.20 17.83 -17.90
C GLY A 75 -10.02 16.41 -18.41
N MET A 76 -10.98 15.54 -18.11
CA MET A 76 -11.04 14.18 -18.65
C MET A 76 -12.49 13.74 -18.80
N GLU A 77 -12.71 12.78 -19.67
CA GLU A 77 -13.98 12.06 -19.79
C GLU A 77 -13.67 10.57 -19.81
N LEU A 78 -14.38 9.81 -18.98
CA LEU A 78 -14.23 8.36 -18.90
C LEU A 78 -15.59 7.70 -19.10
N VAL A 79 -15.74 7.02 -20.23
CA VAL A 79 -16.96 6.24 -20.59
C VAL A 79 -16.55 4.78 -20.73
N ALA A 80 -17.00 3.94 -19.78
CA ALA A 80 -16.51 2.59 -19.61
C ALA A 80 -14.97 2.57 -19.43
N ALA A 81 -14.21 2.00 -20.36
CA ALA A 81 -12.74 1.98 -20.34
C ALA A 81 -12.12 3.02 -21.28
N LYS A 82 -12.92 3.74 -22.07
CA LYS A 82 -12.45 4.77 -23.01
C LYS A 82 -12.19 6.07 -22.26
N LEU A 83 -10.97 6.53 -22.33
CA LEU A 83 -10.49 7.76 -21.71
C LEU A 83 -10.28 8.83 -22.78
N THR A 84 -10.76 10.05 -22.51
CA THR A 84 -10.41 11.23 -23.30
C THR A 84 -9.77 12.24 -22.34
N VAL A 85 -8.55 12.65 -22.62
CA VAL A 85 -7.81 13.65 -21.83
C VAL A 85 -7.85 14.98 -22.57
N GLY A 86 -8.36 16.00 -21.90
CA GLY A 86 -8.35 17.38 -22.40
C GLY A 86 -6.97 18.04 -22.25
N PRO A 87 -6.86 19.33 -22.58
CA PRO A 87 -5.62 20.07 -22.38
C PRO A 87 -5.13 19.99 -20.94
N VAL A 88 -3.83 19.68 -20.76
CA VAL A 88 -3.17 19.58 -19.47
C VAL A 88 -2.46 20.89 -19.16
N GLY A 89 -2.82 21.52 -18.05
CA GLY A 89 -2.10 22.64 -17.49
C GLY A 89 -1.07 22.18 -16.46
N SER A 90 0.10 22.84 -16.41
CA SER A 90 1.10 22.64 -15.37
C SER A 90 1.72 23.95 -14.90
N THR A 91 2.26 23.98 -13.68
CA THR A 91 3.16 25.06 -13.24
C THR A 91 4.48 24.96 -14.00
N LYS A 92 5.29 26.02 -13.97
CA LYS A 92 6.55 26.10 -14.74
C LYS A 92 7.73 26.35 -13.81
N MET A 93 7.95 25.46 -12.84
CA MET A 93 9.21 25.45 -12.08
C MET A 93 10.30 24.77 -12.95
N ALA A 94 11.52 25.29 -12.90
CA ALA A 94 12.66 24.65 -13.53
C ALA A 94 13.21 23.55 -12.60
N CYS A 95 13.17 22.30 -13.04
CA CYS A 95 13.78 21.17 -12.34
C CYS A 95 14.92 20.65 -13.24
N LEU A 96 16.12 20.68 -12.71
CA LEU A 96 17.35 20.31 -13.42
C LEU A 96 17.80 18.86 -13.13
N ASP A 97 16.95 18.11 -12.43
CA ASP A 97 17.21 16.74 -12.00
C ASP A 97 16.37 15.71 -12.80
N ALA A 98 16.44 14.46 -12.39
CA ALA A 98 15.67 13.36 -12.98
C ALA A 98 14.14 13.61 -13.01
N ASP A 99 13.61 14.43 -12.10
CA ASP A 99 12.19 14.78 -12.06
C ASP A 99 11.76 15.62 -13.27
N GLY A 100 12.65 16.47 -13.83
CA GLY A 100 12.39 17.21 -15.07
C GLY A 100 12.26 16.29 -16.29
N ASP A 101 13.10 15.28 -16.40
CA ASP A 101 13.03 14.26 -17.46
C ASP A 101 11.74 13.42 -17.36
N ILE A 102 11.32 13.10 -16.14
CA ILE A 102 10.09 12.36 -15.87
C ILE A 102 8.88 13.22 -16.28
N GLU A 103 8.86 14.52 -15.95
CA GLU A 103 7.78 15.43 -16.34
C GLU A 103 7.52 15.44 -17.83
N GLY A 104 8.57 15.65 -18.63
CA GLY A 104 8.44 15.72 -20.09
C GLY A 104 7.84 14.43 -20.67
N LYS A 105 8.32 13.28 -20.24
CA LYS A 105 7.82 11.96 -20.66
C LYS A 105 6.40 11.71 -20.18
N PHE A 106 6.11 12.02 -18.92
CA PHE A 106 4.80 11.82 -18.33
C PHE A 106 3.72 12.62 -19.04
N LEU A 107 3.95 13.92 -19.26
CA LEU A 107 2.99 14.80 -19.95
C LEU A 107 2.81 14.40 -21.43
N ALA A 108 3.88 13.97 -22.11
CA ALA A 108 3.79 13.48 -23.48
C ALA A 108 2.93 12.21 -23.59
N GLU A 109 3.12 11.24 -22.72
CA GLU A 109 2.28 10.03 -22.70
C GLU A 109 0.85 10.35 -22.29
N LEU A 110 0.63 11.16 -21.26
CA LEU A 110 -0.68 11.54 -20.78
C LEU A 110 -1.55 12.23 -21.87
N GLY A 111 -0.93 12.96 -22.78
CA GLY A 111 -1.63 13.59 -23.91
C GLY A 111 -2.05 12.63 -25.03
N ARG A 112 -1.62 11.35 -24.98
CA ARG A 112 -1.90 10.36 -26.04
C ARG A 112 -2.78 9.20 -25.59
N VAL A 113 -3.03 9.07 -24.28
CA VAL A 113 -3.83 7.97 -23.75
C VAL A 113 -5.29 8.06 -24.16
N ASP A 114 -5.88 6.92 -24.52
CA ASP A 114 -7.26 6.75 -24.95
C ASP A 114 -8.04 5.68 -24.18
N GLY A 115 -7.37 5.00 -23.25
CA GLY A 115 -7.93 3.94 -22.42
C GLY A 115 -7.47 3.99 -20.96
N LEU A 116 -8.31 3.43 -20.08
CA LEU A 116 -8.02 3.29 -18.65
C LEU A 116 -8.43 1.90 -18.18
N LEU A 117 -7.48 1.17 -17.60
CA LEU A 117 -7.72 -0.09 -16.90
C LEU A 117 -7.34 0.08 -15.43
N GLN A 118 -8.18 -0.47 -14.56
CA GLN A 118 -7.94 -0.48 -13.13
C GLN A 118 -8.07 -1.89 -12.58
N ALA A 119 -7.09 -2.30 -11.80
CA ALA A 119 -7.15 -3.45 -10.90
C ALA A 119 -7.03 -2.93 -9.45
N ALA A 120 -7.14 -3.82 -8.45
CA ALA A 120 -7.22 -3.43 -7.02
C ALA A 120 -6.28 -2.27 -6.62
N ASP A 121 -4.97 -2.42 -6.82
CA ASP A 121 -3.96 -1.44 -6.42
C ASP A 121 -3.17 -0.88 -7.62
N SER A 122 -3.61 -1.10 -8.86
CA SER A 122 -2.96 -0.58 -10.06
C SER A 122 -3.94 0.15 -10.98
N LEU A 123 -3.44 1.22 -11.60
CA LEU A 123 -4.11 1.97 -12.64
C LEU A 123 -3.19 2.02 -13.85
N GLU A 124 -3.70 1.65 -15.03
CA GLU A 124 -2.97 1.69 -16.29
C GLU A 124 -3.71 2.60 -17.26
N LEU A 125 -2.99 3.58 -17.82
CA LEU A 125 -3.47 4.40 -18.92
C LEU A 125 -2.87 3.89 -20.22
N LEU A 126 -3.73 3.68 -21.20
CA LEU A 126 -3.40 3.00 -22.45
C LEU A 126 -3.40 3.98 -23.64
N GLU A 127 -2.53 3.75 -24.61
CA GLU A 127 -2.62 4.23 -25.98
C GLU A 127 -2.88 3.03 -26.88
N GLY A 128 -4.11 2.87 -27.33
CA GLY A 128 -4.56 1.64 -28.00
C GLY A 128 -4.45 0.41 -27.09
N GLN A 129 -3.51 -0.50 -27.42
CA GLN A 129 -3.23 -1.70 -26.60
C GLN A 129 -1.94 -1.57 -25.75
N ARG A 130 -1.21 -0.49 -25.90
CA ARG A 130 0.06 -0.25 -25.20
C ARG A 130 -0.21 0.39 -23.83
N VAL A 131 0.39 -0.13 -22.78
CA VAL A 131 0.40 0.54 -21.47
C VAL A 131 1.39 1.70 -21.54
N ALA A 132 0.86 2.91 -21.66
CA ALA A 132 1.64 4.14 -21.74
C ALA A 132 2.14 4.60 -20.36
N LEU A 133 1.23 4.54 -19.37
CA LEU A 133 1.51 4.94 -18.00
C LEU A 133 0.96 3.89 -17.04
N LYS A 134 1.75 3.51 -16.04
CA LYS A 134 1.30 2.61 -14.97
C LYS A 134 1.52 3.25 -13.62
N PHE A 135 0.52 3.10 -12.76
CA PHE A 135 0.48 3.66 -11.42
C PHE A 135 0.15 2.57 -10.40
N THR A 136 0.55 2.82 -9.18
CA THR A 136 0.08 2.06 -8.00
C THR A 136 -0.71 2.99 -7.08
N ALA A 137 -1.73 2.45 -6.43
CA ALA A 137 -2.46 3.21 -5.43
C ALA A 137 -1.53 3.63 -4.30
N ALA A 138 -1.50 4.93 -3.96
CA ALA A 138 -0.90 5.34 -2.71
C ALA A 138 -1.66 4.63 -1.58
N ALA A 139 -0.93 4.09 -0.62
CA ALA A 139 -1.54 3.45 0.53
C ALA A 139 -2.49 4.46 1.21
N LYS A 140 -3.79 4.18 1.16
CA LYS A 140 -4.80 5.03 1.77
C LYS A 140 -4.71 4.86 3.28
N GLN A 141 -4.39 5.94 3.97
CA GLN A 141 -4.51 5.95 5.42
C GLN A 141 -5.97 5.82 5.80
N GLU A 142 -6.30 4.99 6.78
CA GLU A 142 -7.68 4.92 7.30
C GLU A 142 -8.11 6.29 7.79
N SER A 143 -9.17 6.83 7.18
CA SER A 143 -9.70 8.14 7.56
C SER A 143 -10.22 8.07 9.01
N GLY A 144 -9.69 8.94 9.87
CA GLY A 144 -10.15 9.07 11.25
C GLY A 144 -9.36 8.25 12.28
N VAL A 145 -8.49 7.31 11.91
CA VAL A 145 -7.63 6.60 12.87
C VAL A 145 -6.29 7.31 12.98
N LYS A 146 -5.93 7.70 14.19
CA LYS A 146 -4.64 8.36 14.49
C LYS A 146 -3.69 7.38 15.18
N LEU A 147 -2.40 7.70 15.14
CA LEU A 147 -1.37 6.93 15.86
C LEU A 147 -1.70 6.77 17.35
N GLU A 148 -2.28 7.79 17.94
CA GLU A 148 -2.58 7.88 19.37
C GLU A 148 -3.81 7.09 19.81
N ASP A 149 -4.68 6.69 18.87
CA ASP A 149 -5.97 6.05 19.18
C ASP A 149 -5.81 4.59 19.62
N LYS A 150 -4.70 3.96 19.25
CA LYS A 150 -4.48 2.53 19.49
C LYS A 150 -3.16 2.26 20.20
N LYS A 151 -3.12 1.10 20.86
CA LYS A 151 -1.88 0.43 21.23
C LYS A 151 -1.46 -0.47 20.08
N TRP A 152 -0.23 -0.33 19.59
CA TRP A 152 0.26 -0.97 18.39
C TRP A 152 1.21 -2.12 18.74
N PHE A 153 0.77 -3.35 18.53
CA PHE A 153 1.54 -4.57 18.82
C PHE A 153 2.33 -4.99 17.60
N LEU A 154 3.62 -5.22 17.76
CA LEU A 154 4.54 -5.58 16.68
C LEU A 154 4.19 -6.96 16.11
N GLU A 155 4.05 -7.04 14.79
CA GLU A 155 3.84 -8.28 14.04
C GLU A 155 5.08 -8.69 13.25
N SER A 156 5.78 -7.73 12.62
CA SER A 156 6.96 -8.05 11.82
C SER A 156 8.00 -6.93 11.79
N ILE A 157 9.26 -7.32 11.58
CA ILE A 157 10.42 -6.45 11.34
C ILE A 157 11.01 -6.83 9.98
N LYS A 158 11.08 -5.87 9.04
CA LYS A 158 11.62 -6.05 7.68
C LYS A 158 11.08 -7.30 6.97
N GLY A 159 9.76 -7.55 7.15
CA GLY A 159 9.06 -8.70 6.55
C GLY A 159 9.15 -10.02 7.32
N ASN A 160 9.97 -10.13 8.37
CA ASN A 160 10.07 -11.31 9.21
C ASN A 160 9.08 -11.21 10.38
N ALA A 161 8.25 -12.23 10.56
CA ALA A 161 7.32 -12.29 11.69
C ALA A 161 8.08 -12.31 13.03
N VAL A 162 7.54 -11.60 14.02
CA VAL A 162 8.14 -11.52 15.35
C VAL A 162 7.37 -12.39 16.32
N GLU A 163 8.07 -13.40 16.87
CA GLU A 163 7.56 -14.24 17.94
C GLU A 163 8.52 -14.13 19.13
N VAL A 164 7.99 -13.71 20.27
CA VAL A 164 8.75 -13.64 21.54
C VAL A 164 7.98 -14.36 22.64
N LYS A 165 8.70 -14.90 23.61
CA LYS A 165 8.09 -15.44 24.83
C LYS A 165 7.69 -14.27 25.75
N GLY A 166 6.46 -14.33 26.29
CA GLY A 166 5.95 -13.33 27.24
C GLY A 166 5.23 -12.18 26.54
N ASP A 167 5.46 -10.96 27.01
CA ASP A 167 4.73 -9.78 26.51
C ASP A 167 5.16 -9.41 25.08
N ALA A 168 4.19 -9.35 24.18
CA ALA A 168 4.43 -8.94 22.81
C ALA A 168 4.98 -7.48 22.76
N PRO A 169 5.99 -7.21 21.94
CA PRO A 169 6.48 -5.85 21.73
C PRO A 169 5.37 -4.92 21.26
N PHE A 170 5.37 -3.68 21.77
CA PHE A 170 4.38 -2.68 21.37
C PHE A 170 4.91 -1.27 21.42
N ILE A 171 4.26 -0.38 20.69
CA ILE A 171 4.45 1.08 20.76
C ILE A 171 3.13 1.80 21.00
N ASN A 172 3.17 2.87 21.78
CA ASN A 172 2.11 3.84 21.98
C ASN A 172 2.62 5.22 21.57
N PHE A 173 1.70 6.06 21.14
CA PHE A 173 1.95 7.48 20.88
C PHE A 173 1.09 8.33 21.82
N ASP A 174 1.65 9.41 22.32
CA ASP A 174 1.01 10.41 23.19
C ASP A 174 1.19 11.80 22.56
N LEU A 175 0.11 12.32 21.95
CA LEU A 175 0.14 13.60 21.26
C LEU A 175 0.42 14.77 22.23
N ALA A 176 -0.13 14.73 23.45
CA ALA A 176 0.03 15.82 24.41
C ALA A 176 1.47 15.96 24.89
N LYS A 177 2.19 14.85 24.99
CA LYS A 177 3.60 14.80 25.39
C LYS A 177 4.57 14.78 24.20
N GLN A 178 4.07 14.66 22.98
CA GLN A 178 4.86 14.42 21.77
C GLN A 178 5.86 13.26 21.97
N SER A 179 5.42 12.20 22.64
CA SER A 179 6.26 11.06 23.00
C SER A 179 5.73 9.75 22.41
N ALA A 180 6.65 8.90 21.99
CA ALA A 180 6.39 7.52 21.61
C ALA A 180 7.16 6.60 22.56
N GLY A 181 6.56 5.48 22.94
CA GLY A 181 7.23 4.53 23.82
C GLY A 181 6.42 3.26 24.02
N GLY A 182 7.05 2.28 24.63
CA GLY A 182 6.42 0.97 24.79
C GLY A 182 7.37 -0.08 25.37
N ASN A 183 7.21 -1.30 24.88
CA ASN A 183 7.99 -2.47 25.27
C ASN A 183 8.58 -3.15 24.03
N THR A 184 9.85 -3.50 24.07
CA THR A 184 10.56 -4.17 22.96
C THR A 184 10.43 -5.71 23.03
N GLY A 185 9.74 -6.22 24.04
CA GLY A 185 9.72 -7.64 24.40
C GLY A 185 10.71 -7.97 25.54
N CYS A 186 11.77 -7.20 25.67
CA CYS A 186 12.74 -7.27 26.79
C CYS A 186 12.71 -6.02 27.65
N ASN A 187 12.81 -4.84 27.05
CA ASN A 187 12.96 -3.58 27.73
C ASN A 187 11.81 -2.60 27.44
N LEU A 188 11.61 -1.67 28.36
CA LEU A 188 10.81 -0.47 28.08
C LEU A 188 11.66 0.50 27.26
N PHE A 189 11.03 1.15 26.30
CA PHE A 189 11.68 2.22 25.53
C PHE A 189 10.79 3.46 25.48
N GLY A 190 11.39 4.60 25.16
CA GLY A 190 10.71 5.86 24.93
C GLY A 190 11.52 6.75 24.03
N GLY A 191 10.90 7.83 23.56
CA GLY A 191 11.50 8.86 22.72
C GLY A 191 10.50 9.94 22.37
N SER A 192 10.96 10.99 21.72
CA SER A 192 10.09 12.02 21.12
C SER A 192 9.58 11.59 19.76
N TYR A 193 8.37 12.04 19.36
CA TYR A 193 7.90 11.87 18.00
C TYR A 193 7.23 13.13 17.47
N SER A 194 7.23 13.26 16.15
CA SER A 194 6.41 14.23 15.43
C SER A 194 5.79 13.57 14.21
N ALA A 195 4.53 13.91 13.91
CA ALA A 195 3.82 13.43 12.73
C ALA A 195 3.16 14.59 12.00
N GLU A 196 3.34 14.65 10.67
CA GLU A 196 2.70 15.61 9.78
C GLU A 196 2.25 14.90 8.50
N GLY A 197 0.94 14.81 8.32
CA GLY A 197 0.36 13.98 7.26
C GLY A 197 0.75 12.51 7.46
N ASN A 198 1.50 11.94 6.53
CA ASN A 198 2.05 10.59 6.63
C ASN A 198 3.54 10.55 7.03
N LYS A 199 4.16 11.70 7.23
CA LYS A 199 5.54 11.76 7.73
C LYS A 199 5.56 11.45 9.22
N LEU A 200 6.55 10.70 9.66
CA LEU A 200 6.78 10.35 11.05
C LEU A 200 8.27 10.46 11.35
N THR A 201 8.59 11.15 12.42
CA THR A 201 9.97 11.21 12.93
C THR A 201 9.96 10.78 14.39
N ILE A 202 10.83 9.85 14.75
CA ILE A 202 11.05 9.39 16.12
C ILE A 202 12.51 9.66 16.48
N LYS A 203 12.74 10.35 17.57
CA LYS A 203 14.08 10.79 18.00
C LYS A 203 14.29 10.55 19.50
N ASP A 204 15.53 10.74 19.93
CA ASP A 204 15.95 10.70 21.34
C ASP A 204 15.49 9.41 22.03
N THR A 205 15.59 8.29 21.30
CA THR A 205 15.15 6.99 21.81
C THR A 205 16.10 6.51 22.91
N PHE A 206 15.51 6.03 23.99
CA PHE A 206 16.22 5.38 25.10
C PHE A 206 15.51 4.09 25.47
N SER A 207 16.22 3.15 26.07
CA SER A 207 15.64 1.92 26.63
C SER A 207 16.24 1.59 27.99
N THR A 208 15.50 0.79 28.78
CA THR A 208 16.06 0.17 29.99
C THR A 208 17.07 -0.91 29.60
N MET A 209 17.94 -1.33 30.54
CA MET A 209 19.06 -2.26 30.25
C MET A 209 18.88 -3.59 30.97
N ARG A 210 17.71 -4.24 30.80
CA ARG A 210 17.54 -5.62 31.27
C ARG A 210 18.20 -6.60 30.31
N ALA A 211 18.85 -7.64 30.80
CA ALA A 211 19.37 -8.71 29.99
C ALA A 211 18.33 -9.86 29.89
N CYS A 212 17.84 -10.14 28.68
CA CYS A 212 16.93 -11.25 28.39
C CYS A 212 17.69 -12.30 27.58
N ILE A 213 18.55 -13.05 28.26
CA ILE A 213 19.55 -13.94 27.64
C ILE A 213 19.02 -15.33 27.29
N GLU A 214 17.81 -15.66 27.76
CA GLU A 214 17.26 -17.03 27.61
C GLU A 214 16.55 -17.29 26.27
N ASP A 215 16.36 -16.24 25.45
CA ASP A 215 15.61 -16.30 24.18
C ASP A 215 16.04 -15.18 23.21
N ASN A 216 15.26 -15.00 22.11
CA ASN A 216 15.55 -14.05 21.04
C ASN A 216 15.18 -12.58 21.34
N ARG A 217 14.64 -12.26 22.55
CA ARG A 217 14.12 -10.92 22.86
C ARG A 217 15.14 -9.78 22.70
N MET A 218 16.40 -10.01 23.04
CA MET A 218 17.45 -9.00 22.86
C MET A 218 17.76 -8.75 21.38
N THR A 219 17.68 -9.78 20.54
CA THR A 219 17.85 -9.64 19.09
C THR A 219 16.67 -8.86 18.50
N VAL A 220 15.45 -9.22 18.88
CA VAL A 220 14.22 -8.51 18.48
C VAL A 220 14.26 -7.05 18.92
N GLU A 221 14.67 -6.77 20.15
CA GLU A 221 14.82 -5.39 20.65
C GLU A 221 15.76 -4.55 19.79
N ARG A 222 16.96 -5.08 19.52
CA ARG A 222 17.94 -4.37 18.67
C ARG A 222 17.39 -4.09 17.29
N GLU A 223 16.86 -5.12 16.61
CA GLU A 223 16.29 -4.99 15.26
C GLU A 223 15.10 -4.02 15.22
N PHE A 224 14.26 -4.06 16.26
CA PHE A 224 13.11 -3.16 16.40
C PHE A 224 13.54 -1.70 16.58
N LEU A 225 14.48 -1.42 17.50
CA LEU A 225 14.96 -0.06 17.75
C LEU A 225 15.72 0.50 16.55
N ASP A 226 16.54 -0.31 15.88
CA ASP A 226 17.25 0.07 14.66
C ASP A 226 16.27 0.41 13.53
N ALA A 227 15.24 -0.42 13.34
CA ALA A 227 14.21 -0.16 12.34
C ALA A 227 13.41 1.10 12.69
N LEU A 228 13.06 1.29 13.97
CA LEU A 228 12.27 2.43 14.44
C LEU A 228 12.99 3.77 14.19
N GLN A 229 14.31 3.81 14.36
CA GLN A 229 15.12 5.01 14.08
C GLN A 229 15.21 5.35 12.60
N SER A 230 15.00 4.40 11.73
CA SER A 230 15.06 4.60 10.27
C SER A 230 13.76 5.08 9.65
N VAL A 231 12.67 5.16 10.43
CA VAL A 231 11.33 5.50 9.94
C VAL A 231 11.24 6.96 9.49
N ASP A 232 10.64 7.18 8.32
CA ASP A 232 10.34 8.52 7.78
C ASP A 232 8.85 8.73 7.48
N THR A 233 8.10 7.64 7.25
CA THR A 233 6.67 7.72 6.93
C THR A 233 5.89 6.57 7.57
N PHE A 234 4.55 6.75 7.65
CA PHE A 234 3.66 5.72 8.15
C PHE A 234 2.35 5.65 7.36
N VAL A 235 1.70 4.50 7.45
CA VAL A 235 0.34 4.27 6.93
C VAL A 235 -0.43 3.45 7.93
N ILE A 236 -1.69 3.84 8.22
CA ILE A 236 -2.65 3.04 8.96
C ILE A 236 -3.66 2.52 7.96
N LYS A 237 -3.77 1.19 7.83
CA LYS A 237 -4.69 0.51 6.91
C LYS A 237 -5.08 -0.84 7.47
N ASP A 238 -6.37 -1.21 7.35
CA ASP A 238 -6.92 -2.51 7.78
C ASP A 238 -6.60 -2.84 9.25
N GLY A 239 -6.66 -1.82 10.13
CA GLY A 239 -6.35 -1.95 11.55
C GLY A 239 -4.88 -2.11 11.88
N LYS A 240 -3.98 -2.03 10.90
CA LYS A 240 -2.52 -2.15 11.05
C LYS A 240 -1.82 -0.82 10.84
N LEU A 241 -0.68 -0.66 11.51
CA LEU A 241 0.26 0.43 11.33
C LEU A 241 1.49 -0.09 10.58
N PHE A 242 1.76 0.49 9.44
CA PHE A 242 2.96 0.23 8.63
C PHE A 242 3.91 1.39 8.79
N LEU A 243 5.07 1.17 9.37
CA LEU A 243 6.16 2.15 9.44
C LEU A 243 7.15 1.87 8.30
N LYS A 244 7.55 2.93 7.61
CA LYS A 244 8.33 2.84 6.37
C LYS A 244 9.61 3.67 6.47
N ASN A 245 10.61 3.24 5.68
CA ASN A 245 11.80 4.00 5.30
C ASN A 245 11.81 4.09 3.78
N GLY A 246 11.55 5.26 3.23
CA GLY A 246 11.26 5.43 1.81
C GLY A 246 10.06 4.58 1.38
N ASP A 247 10.24 3.74 0.37
CA ASP A 247 9.20 2.83 -0.11
C ASP A 247 9.12 1.50 0.66
N SER A 248 10.11 1.20 1.49
CA SER A 248 10.21 -0.08 2.19
C SER A 248 9.46 -0.07 3.52
N VAL A 249 8.60 -1.08 3.75
CA VAL A 249 7.98 -1.31 5.06
C VAL A 249 9.01 -1.96 5.97
N VAL A 250 9.35 -1.27 7.07
CA VAL A 250 10.36 -1.75 8.04
C VAL A 250 9.74 -2.34 9.30
N LEU A 251 8.54 -1.88 9.70
CA LEU A 251 7.81 -2.41 10.85
C LEU A 251 6.32 -2.49 10.54
N ILE A 252 5.69 -3.58 10.95
CA ILE A 252 4.23 -3.76 10.88
C ILE A 252 3.70 -4.04 12.28
N PHE A 253 2.61 -3.37 12.63
CA PHE A 253 1.94 -3.53 13.91
C PHE A 253 0.46 -3.78 13.73
N MET A 254 -0.14 -4.55 14.64
CA MET A 254 -1.60 -4.68 14.80
C MET A 254 -2.10 -3.69 15.86
N GLY A 255 -3.11 -2.90 15.52
CA GLY A 255 -3.74 -1.96 16.43
C GLY A 255 -4.79 -2.63 17.31
N LYS A 256 -4.71 -2.41 18.63
CA LYS A 256 -5.78 -2.74 19.58
C LYS A 256 -6.25 -1.47 20.28
N ALA A 257 -7.51 -1.43 20.70
CA ALA A 257 -8.04 -0.35 21.51
C ALA A 257 -7.20 -0.20 22.80
N LYS A 258 -7.02 1.04 23.27
CA LYS A 258 -6.37 1.36 24.55
C LYS A 258 -7.27 1.04 25.71
#